data_0160b9532a60e7c74271a882c5bfe2c4
#
_entry.id   0160b9532a60e7c74271a882c5bfe2c4
#
_cell.length_a   1.000
_cell.length_b   1.000
_cell.length_c   1.000
_cell.angle_alpha   90.00
_cell.angle_beta   90.00
_cell.angle_gamma   90.00
#
_symmetry.space_group_name_H-M   'P 1'
#
loop_
_entity.id
_entity.type
_entity.pdbx_description
1 polymer ?
#
loop_
_entity_poly.entity_id
_entity_poly.type
_entity_poly.pdbx_seq_one_letter_code
_entity_poly.pdbx_strand_id
1 'polypeptide(L)'
;MAQPQSPIRAPRGNTRTARGWIQEAAKRMLMNNLDPEVAEKPSELIVYGGRGKAARNWDAFHRIVATLDRLENNQTLLIQSGKPVAVLETQPLAPRVLIANSNLVPHWATWKEFDRLDQAGLMMYGQMTAGSWIYIGTQGILQGTYETFQGAADRHFNQSLAGTITVTAGLGGMGGAQPLAVKLAGGVSICVEIDPHRIQRRLETRYLDKATTSLDEALSLAQQAKATRQAVSIGLMGNAAEVLPRMVEIGFTPDLVTDQTSAHDPLWGYMPVARADEDLNTLRAKDPEGYTRRVQHSIATHVRAILTMQQRGAVAFDYGNNLRAQAELAGVTDAFSYPGFVPAFIRDAFCEGRGPFRWVALSGDPADIAATDKALLALFPDDQRLHRWLTYAADQIAFQGLPARICWLGYGQRDRAGLLFNEMVRDGRLEAPIVIGRDHLDAGSVASPYRETEAMRDGSDAVSDWPLLNFATGIASGASWMSFHHGGGVGMGYSQHAGLVAVADGSDEAEQRLRLCLRNDPALGVVRHADAGYEKAIAVAKERGLDLPSLD
;
A
#
# COMPACT_ATOMS: atom_id res chain seq x y z
N MET A 1 11.56 -27.05 7.59
CA MET A 1 11.77 -27.43 6.17
C MET A 1 12.69 -26.40 5.54
N ALA A 2 13.49 -26.82 4.56
CA ALA A 2 14.44 -25.93 3.89
C ALA A 2 13.75 -24.96 2.91
N GLN A 3 14.44 -23.91 2.52
CA GLN A 3 14.06 -23.04 1.41
C GLN A 3 13.88 -23.87 0.12
N PRO A 4 12.87 -23.58 -0.71
CA PRO A 4 12.71 -24.24 -2.00
C PRO A 4 13.92 -24.03 -2.91
N GLN A 5 14.31 -25.07 -3.64
CA GLN A 5 15.41 -25.01 -4.61
C GLN A 5 15.03 -24.20 -5.88
N SER A 6 13.73 -24.09 -6.18
CA SER A 6 13.21 -23.33 -7.31
C SER A 6 12.45 -22.11 -6.85
N PRO A 7 12.41 -21.01 -7.66
CA PRO A 7 11.58 -19.85 -7.37
C PRO A 7 10.12 -20.23 -7.16
N ILE A 8 9.48 -19.61 -6.17
CA ILE A 8 8.05 -19.80 -5.91
C ILE A 8 7.25 -19.00 -6.94
N ARG A 9 6.30 -19.66 -7.59
CA ARG A 9 5.32 -19.05 -8.46
C ARG A 9 3.93 -19.62 -8.15
N ALA A 10 2.92 -18.76 -8.20
CA ALA A 10 1.55 -19.20 -8.02
C ALA A 10 1.09 -20.06 -9.20
N PRO A 11 0.36 -21.17 -8.95
CA PRO A 11 -0.34 -21.90 -10.02
C PRO A 11 -1.31 -20.98 -10.78
N ARG A 12 -1.52 -21.26 -12.07
CA ARG A 12 -2.38 -20.49 -12.98
C ARG A 12 -3.47 -21.37 -13.56
N GLY A 13 -4.54 -20.76 -14.08
CA GLY A 13 -5.68 -21.47 -14.70
C GLY A 13 -6.76 -21.86 -13.70
N ASN A 14 -7.77 -22.60 -14.18
CA ASN A 14 -8.95 -22.97 -13.40
C ASN A 14 -8.88 -24.36 -12.72
N THR A 15 -7.70 -24.97 -12.66
CA THR A 15 -7.49 -26.22 -11.93
C THR A 15 -7.05 -25.93 -10.49
N ARG A 16 -7.79 -26.44 -9.52
CA ARG A 16 -7.46 -26.31 -8.09
C ARG A 16 -6.93 -27.62 -7.52
N THR A 17 -6.04 -27.52 -6.52
CA THR A 17 -5.56 -28.64 -5.72
C THR A 17 -6.15 -28.61 -4.30
N ALA A 18 -6.57 -27.44 -3.82
CA ALA A 18 -7.28 -27.29 -2.55
C ALA A 18 -8.77 -27.70 -2.68
N ARG A 19 -9.42 -27.95 -1.53
CA ARG A 19 -10.82 -28.42 -1.51
C ARG A 19 -11.83 -27.36 -1.92
N GLY A 20 -11.51 -26.07 -1.77
CA GLY A 20 -12.35 -24.95 -2.17
C GLY A 20 -11.58 -23.85 -2.87
N TRP A 21 -12.29 -22.98 -3.61
CA TRP A 21 -11.67 -21.87 -4.31
C TRP A 21 -11.10 -20.80 -3.37
N ILE A 22 -11.69 -20.61 -2.18
CA ILE A 22 -11.15 -19.65 -1.19
C ILE A 22 -9.79 -20.13 -0.69
N GLN A 23 -9.65 -21.41 -0.37
CA GLN A 23 -8.39 -22.01 0.07
C GLN A 23 -7.34 -21.97 -1.04
N GLU A 24 -7.72 -22.32 -2.26
CA GLU A 24 -6.85 -22.23 -3.44
C GLU A 24 -6.40 -20.82 -3.71
N ALA A 25 -7.31 -19.85 -3.64
CA ALA A 25 -7.01 -18.43 -3.79
C ALA A 25 -6.01 -17.94 -2.73
N ALA A 26 -6.24 -18.23 -1.45
CA ALA A 26 -5.33 -17.87 -0.37
C ALA A 26 -3.93 -18.47 -0.57
N LYS A 27 -3.85 -19.73 -1.01
CA LYS A 27 -2.59 -20.40 -1.35
C LYS A 27 -1.87 -19.72 -2.51
N ARG A 28 -2.58 -19.47 -3.62
CA ARG A 28 -2.00 -18.81 -4.80
C ARG A 28 -1.52 -17.39 -4.47
N MET A 29 -2.27 -16.65 -3.68
CA MET A 29 -1.91 -15.30 -3.27
C MET A 29 -0.71 -15.28 -2.32
N LEU A 30 -0.61 -16.23 -1.38
CA LEU A 30 0.58 -16.39 -0.55
C LEU A 30 1.83 -16.68 -1.42
N MET A 31 1.70 -17.58 -2.41
CA MET A 31 2.78 -17.91 -3.34
C MET A 31 3.12 -16.74 -4.26
N ASN A 32 2.11 -16.00 -4.76
CA ASN A 32 2.31 -14.81 -5.58
C ASN A 32 3.07 -13.70 -4.84
N ASN A 33 2.87 -13.57 -3.53
CA ASN A 33 3.64 -12.63 -2.71
C ASN A 33 5.15 -12.93 -2.71
N LEU A 34 5.54 -14.16 -3.00
CA LEU A 34 6.94 -14.62 -3.03
C LEU A 34 7.47 -14.85 -4.45
N ASP A 35 6.67 -14.54 -5.48
CA ASP A 35 7.13 -14.56 -6.86
C ASP A 35 8.30 -13.57 -7.03
N PRO A 36 9.40 -13.95 -7.70
CA PRO A 36 10.55 -13.05 -7.93
C PRO A 36 10.21 -11.74 -8.64
N GLU A 37 9.11 -11.71 -9.41
CA GLU A 37 8.62 -10.48 -10.03
C GLU A 37 7.93 -9.54 -9.02
N VAL A 38 7.47 -10.09 -7.87
CA VAL A 38 6.69 -9.38 -6.85
C VAL A 38 7.55 -9.01 -5.63
N ALA A 39 8.22 -10.00 -5.02
CA ALA A 39 8.94 -9.85 -3.77
C ALA A 39 10.29 -9.14 -3.92
N GLU A 40 10.69 -8.38 -2.90
CA GLU A 40 12.03 -7.76 -2.81
C GLU A 40 13.10 -8.80 -2.55
N LYS A 41 12.87 -9.71 -1.59
CA LYS A 41 13.81 -10.79 -1.20
C LYS A 41 13.05 -12.09 -0.94
N PRO A 42 12.62 -12.80 -1.99
CA PRO A 42 11.81 -14.02 -1.84
C PRO A 42 12.50 -15.10 -1.01
N SER A 43 13.83 -15.23 -1.09
CA SER A 43 14.60 -16.21 -0.30
C SER A 43 14.49 -15.98 1.22
N GLU A 44 14.26 -14.75 1.65
CA GLU A 44 14.08 -14.37 3.06
C GLU A 44 12.59 -14.23 3.44
N LEU A 45 11.67 -14.59 2.53
CA LEU A 45 10.22 -14.38 2.66
C LEU A 45 9.80 -12.91 2.75
N ILE A 46 10.68 -11.98 2.39
CA ILE A 46 10.45 -10.54 2.43
C ILE A 46 9.78 -10.11 1.12
N VAL A 47 8.58 -9.56 1.26
CA VAL A 47 7.75 -9.12 0.14
C VAL A 47 8.08 -7.67 -0.23
N TYR A 48 8.06 -6.75 0.74
CA TYR A 48 8.42 -5.35 0.55
C TYR A 48 8.75 -4.63 1.87
N GLY A 49 9.21 -3.38 1.78
CA GLY A 49 9.46 -2.51 2.93
C GLY A 49 10.63 -2.96 3.81
N GLY A 50 11.58 -3.70 3.24
CA GLY A 50 12.81 -4.15 3.89
C GLY A 50 12.64 -5.34 4.81
N ARG A 51 11.51 -5.53 5.49
CA ARG A 51 11.28 -6.64 6.45
C ARG A 51 9.84 -7.18 6.49
N GLY A 52 8.95 -6.70 5.63
CA GLY A 52 7.56 -7.17 5.55
C GLY A 52 7.47 -8.57 4.95
N LYS A 53 7.11 -9.57 5.78
CA LYS A 53 7.11 -11.00 5.40
C LYS A 53 5.73 -11.54 5.10
N ALA A 54 5.67 -12.53 4.20
CA ALA A 54 4.46 -13.30 3.89
C ALA A 54 4.21 -14.47 4.87
N ALA A 55 5.27 -15.05 5.43
CA ALA A 55 5.24 -16.12 6.42
C ALA A 55 6.42 -15.97 7.38
N ARG A 56 6.31 -16.52 8.62
CA ARG A 56 7.31 -16.35 9.66
C ARG A 56 8.68 -16.93 9.26
N ASN A 57 8.66 -18.13 8.71
CA ASN A 57 9.81 -18.86 8.19
C ASN A 57 9.36 -19.91 7.17
N TRP A 58 10.29 -20.60 6.52
CA TRP A 58 9.98 -21.59 5.50
C TRP A 58 9.19 -22.79 6.01
N ASP A 59 9.39 -23.22 7.26
CA ASP A 59 8.58 -24.29 7.86
C ASP A 59 7.11 -23.85 8.00
N ALA A 60 6.88 -22.63 8.48
CA ALA A 60 5.54 -22.06 8.56
C ALA A 60 4.90 -21.92 7.18
N PHE A 61 5.63 -21.43 6.16
CA PHE A 61 5.16 -21.35 4.79
C PHE A 61 4.64 -22.69 4.27
N HIS A 62 5.47 -23.75 4.36
CA HIS A 62 5.08 -25.07 3.89
C HIS A 62 3.89 -25.66 4.66
N ARG A 63 3.82 -25.42 5.97
CA ARG A 63 2.66 -25.83 6.79
C ARG A 63 1.38 -25.07 6.41
N ILE A 64 1.47 -23.77 6.10
CA ILE A 64 0.32 -22.99 5.63
C ILE A 64 -0.19 -23.59 4.32
N VAL A 65 0.68 -23.77 3.32
CA VAL A 65 0.32 -24.35 2.02
C VAL A 65 -0.34 -25.72 2.17
N ALA A 66 0.30 -26.64 2.91
CA ALA A 66 -0.24 -27.98 3.14
C ALA A 66 -1.58 -27.97 3.91
N THR A 67 -1.79 -26.99 4.80
CA THR A 67 -3.05 -26.85 5.52
C THR A 67 -4.15 -26.31 4.60
N LEU A 68 -3.85 -25.34 3.74
CA LEU A 68 -4.81 -24.80 2.77
C LEU A 68 -5.27 -25.88 1.77
N ASP A 69 -4.39 -26.79 1.37
CA ASP A 69 -4.76 -27.90 0.47
C ASP A 69 -5.81 -28.85 1.07
N ARG A 70 -5.80 -29.06 2.39
CA ARG A 70 -6.72 -29.97 3.10
C ARG A 70 -7.87 -29.31 3.84
N LEU A 71 -7.89 -27.97 3.94
CA LEU A 71 -8.87 -27.21 4.70
C LEU A 71 -10.28 -27.37 4.11
N GLU A 72 -11.25 -27.74 4.95
CA GLU A 72 -12.65 -27.91 4.55
C GLU A 72 -13.39 -26.56 4.47
N ASN A 73 -14.53 -26.55 3.77
CA ASN A 73 -15.34 -25.36 3.59
C ASN A 73 -16.07 -24.88 4.87
N ASN A 74 -16.07 -25.67 5.92
CA ASN A 74 -16.60 -25.31 7.24
C ASN A 74 -15.48 -25.19 8.31
N GLN A 75 -14.24 -24.98 7.88
CA GLN A 75 -13.09 -24.81 8.74
C GLN A 75 -12.42 -23.46 8.53
N THR A 76 -11.76 -22.96 9.57
CA THR A 76 -10.97 -21.74 9.54
C THR A 76 -9.55 -22.00 10.04
N LEU A 77 -8.56 -21.64 9.23
CA LEU A 77 -7.15 -21.65 9.59
C LEU A 77 -6.79 -20.36 10.34
N LEU A 78 -6.17 -20.50 11.52
CA LEU A 78 -5.66 -19.38 12.31
C LEU A 78 -4.16 -19.20 12.09
N ILE A 79 -3.77 -17.96 11.77
CA ILE A 79 -2.38 -17.54 11.52
C ILE A 79 -1.98 -16.48 12.56
N GLN A 80 -0.98 -16.79 13.37
CA GLN A 80 -0.40 -15.87 14.34
C GLN A 80 1.00 -15.45 13.88
N SER A 81 1.16 -14.18 13.50
CA SER A 81 2.43 -13.62 13.00
C SER A 81 3.13 -14.59 12.03
N GLY A 82 2.43 -14.94 10.94
CA GLY A 82 2.92 -15.80 9.86
C GLY A 82 3.12 -17.28 10.19
N LYS A 83 2.62 -17.76 11.36
CA LYS A 83 2.67 -19.16 11.76
C LYS A 83 1.25 -19.74 11.82
N PRO A 84 0.97 -20.89 11.16
CA PRO A 84 -0.31 -21.58 11.31
C PRO A 84 -0.35 -22.20 12.72
N VAL A 85 -1.40 -21.89 13.49
CA VAL A 85 -1.50 -22.32 14.89
C VAL A 85 -2.65 -23.26 15.18
N ALA A 86 -3.75 -23.17 14.42
CA ALA A 86 -4.90 -24.06 14.56
C ALA A 86 -5.78 -24.08 13.32
N VAL A 87 -6.54 -25.16 13.16
CA VAL A 87 -7.72 -25.25 12.30
C VAL A 87 -8.91 -25.51 13.20
N LEU A 88 -9.91 -24.65 13.12
CA LEU A 88 -11.13 -24.76 13.90
C LEU A 88 -12.34 -25.01 13.00
N GLU A 89 -13.31 -25.76 13.51
CA GLU A 89 -14.62 -25.82 12.87
C GLU A 89 -15.33 -24.48 13.01
N THR A 90 -15.95 -24.06 11.91
CA THR A 90 -16.72 -22.81 11.81
C THR A 90 -17.95 -23.06 10.92
N GLN A 91 -18.61 -22.02 10.50
CA GLN A 91 -19.73 -22.12 9.58
C GLN A 91 -19.29 -21.90 8.12
N PRO A 92 -20.06 -22.35 7.12
CA PRO A 92 -19.71 -22.22 5.70
C PRO A 92 -19.40 -20.79 5.28
N LEU A 93 -20.12 -19.78 5.77
CA LEU A 93 -19.88 -18.37 5.44
C LEU A 93 -18.79 -17.70 6.27
N ALA A 94 -18.20 -18.37 7.26
CA ALA A 94 -17.06 -17.81 7.97
C ALA A 94 -15.82 -17.66 7.06
N PRO A 95 -14.88 -16.76 7.37
CA PRO A 95 -13.59 -16.70 6.66
C PRO A 95 -12.83 -18.02 6.76
N ARG A 96 -12.19 -18.42 5.66
CA ARG A 96 -11.35 -19.64 5.66
C ARG A 96 -9.99 -19.42 6.33
N VAL A 97 -9.54 -18.15 6.43
CA VAL A 97 -8.29 -17.79 7.12
C VAL A 97 -8.51 -16.54 7.96
N LEU A 98 -8.02 -16.58 9.20
CA LEU A 98 -7.91 -15.42 10.08
C LEU A 98 -6.45 -15.20 10.44
N ILE A 99 -5.97 -13.99 10.22
CA ILE A 99 -4.57 -13.62 10.38
C ILE A 99 -4.45 -12.49 11.40
N ALA A 100 -3.55 -12.64 12.37
CA ALA A 100 -3.13 -11.55 13.25
C ALA A 100 -1.61 -11.40 13.17
N ASN A 101 -1.12 -10.24 12.79
CA ASN A 101 0.31 -9.99 12.57
C ASN A 101 0.83 -8.83 13.41
N SER A 102 1.97 -9.04 14.06
CA SER A 102 2.78 -8.01 14.70
C SER A 102 2.08 -7.26 15.85
N ASN A 103 0.92 -7.74 16.31
CA ASN A 103 0.17 -7.05 17.36
C ASN A 103 0.86 -7.19 18.71
N LEU A 104 1.15 -6.05 19.34
CA LEU A 104 1.68 -5.93 20.68
C LEU A 104 0.70 -5.14 21.55
N VAL A 105 0.66 -5.47 22.83
CA VAL A 105 -0.05 -4.64 23.81
C VAL A 105 0.57 -3.24 23.80
N PRO A 106 -0.23 -2.14 23.81
CA PRO A 106 0.26 -0.80 23.47
C PRO A 106 1.52 -0.35 24.21
N HIS A 107 1.63 -0.63 25.51
CA HIS A 107 2.82 -0.26 26.28
C HIS A 107 4.12 -0.92 25.78
N TRP A 108 4.03 -2.11 25.17
CA TRP A 108 5.14 -2.87 24.59
C TRP A 108 5.29 -2.68 23.08
N ALA A 109 4.48 -1.84 22.46
CA ALA A 109 4.46 -1.63 21.02
C ALA A 109 5.64 -0.76 20.55
N THR A 110 6.85 -1.25 20.75
CA THR A 110 8.12 -0.60 20.35
C THR A 110 8.93 -1.51 19.45
N TRP A 111 9.78 -0.93 18.58
CA TRP A 111 10.71 -1.70 17.77
C TRP A 111 11.63 -2.59 18.61
N LYS A 112 12.09 -2.10 19.76
CA LYS A 112 12.97 -2.85 20.68
C LYS A 112 12.31 -4.16 21.15
N GLU A 113 11.05 -4.10 21.58
CA GLU A 113 10.33 -5.29 22.02
C GLU A 113 9.98 -6.20 20.85
N PHE A 114 9.57 -5.60 19.72
CA PHE A 114 9.30 -6.36 18.51
C PHE A 114 10.54 -7.15 18.06
N ASP A 115 11.70 -6.51 17.97
CA ASP A 115 12.95 -7.14 17.53
C ASP A 115 13.38 -8.28 18.47
N ARG A 116 13.21 -8.09 19.78
CA ARG A 116 13.44 -9.16 20.77
C ARG A 116 12.56 -10.39 20.52
N LEU A 117 11.29 -10.18 20.21
CA LEU A 117 10.33 -11.26 19.94
C LEU A 117 10.55 -11.91 18.57
N ASP A 118 10.89 -11.14 17.56
CA ASP A 118 11.22 -11.64 16.21
C ASP A 118 12.47 -12.52 16.26
N GLN A 119 13.54 -12.08 16.95
CA GLN A 119 14.75 -12.87 17.18
C GLN A 119 14.48 -14.16 17.96
N ALA A 120 13.53 -14.13 18.90
CA ALA A 120 13.08 -15.32 19.63
C ALA A 120 12.15 -16.24 18.80
N GLY A 121 11.83 -15.89 17.54
CA GLY A 121 10.96 -16.64 16.67
C GLY A 121 9.47 -16.61 17.06
N LEU A 122 9.05 -15.63 17.86
CA LEU A 122 7.68 -15.50 18.38
C LEU A 122 6.79 -14.61 17.53
N MET A 123 7.38 -13.71 16.75
CA MET A 123 6.69 -12.77 15.87
C MET A 123 7.31 -12.74 14.46
N MET A 124 6.66 -12.07 13.55
CA MET A 124 7.21 -11.59 12.28
C MET A 124 6.57 -10.24 11.94
N TYR A 125 7.27 -9.41 11.17
CA TYR A 125 6.68 -8.19 10.65
C TYR A 125 5.82 -8.51 9.42
N GLY A 126 4.55 -8.80 9.65
CA GLY A 126 3.55 -9.04 8.59
C GLY A 126 2.99 -7.74 8.09
N GLN A 127 3.80 -6.95 7.39
CA GLN A 127 3.43 -5.62 6.93
C GLN A 127 2.25 -5.68 5.96
N MET A 128 1.12 -5.09 6.35
CA MET A 128 -0.04 -4.79 5.50
C MET A 128 -0.36 -5.92 4.49
N THR A 129 -0.41 -5.60 3.20
CA THR A 129 -0.74 -6.53 2.12
C THR A 129 0.25 -7.69 1.94
N ALA A 130 1.50 -7.56 2.42
CA ALA A 130 2.45 -8.67 2.47
C ALA A 130 1.99 -9.76 3.45
N GLY A 131 1.62 -9.37 4.67
CA GLY A 131 1.19 -10.29 5.72
C GLY A 131 -0.24 -10.82 5.54
N SER A 132 -1.06 -10.19 4.71
CA SER A 132 -2.44 -10.61 4.37
C SER A 132 -2.56 -11.27 3.01
N TRP A 133 -1.46 -11.48 2.33
CA TRP A 133 -1.39 -12.17 1.03
C TRP A 133 -2.24 -11.53 -0.07
N ILE A 134 -2.22 -10.21 -0.15
CA ILE A 134 -2.93 -9.45 -1.20
C ILE A 134 -2.04 -8.40 -1.89
N TYR A 135 -0.72 -8.46 -1.66
CA TYR A 135 0.23 -7.60 -2.37
C TYR A 135 0.35 -8.05 -3.83
N ILE A 136 0.29 -7.10 -4.75
CA ILE A 136 0.28 -7.33 -6.20
C ILE A 136 1.43 -6.61 -6.92
N GLY A 137 2.52 -6.34 -6.21
CA GLY A 137 3.63 -5.55 -6.71
C GLY A 137 3.38 -4.04 -6.61
N THR A 138 4.27 -3.26 -7.20
CA THR A 138 4.25 -1.78 -7.16
C THR A 138 2.96 -1.19 -7.77
N GLN A 139 2.33 -1.89 -8.71
CA GLN A 139 1.05 -1.48 -9.28
C GLN A 139 -0.06 -1.31 -8.22
N GLY A 140 0.00 -2.05 -7.10
CA GLY A 140 -0.99 -1.98 -6.04
C GLY A 140 -1.05 -0.64 -5.31
N ILE A 141 0.02 0.15 -5.33
CA ILE A 141 0.09 1.49 -4.74
C ILE A 141 -0.04 2.60 -5.80
N LEU A 142 0.20 2.27 -7.07
CA LEU A 142 0.32 3.27 -8.13
C LEU A 142 -0.93 4.13 -8.26
N GLN A 143 -2.13 3.56 -8.13
CA GLN A 143 -3.34 4.34 -8.24
C GLN A 143 -3.53 5.32 -7.06
N GLY A 144 -3.32 4.88 -5.81
CA GLY A 144 -3.41 5.77 -4.66
C GLY A 144 -2.41 6.94 -4.76
N THR A 145 -1.22 6.63 -5.29
CA THR A 145 -0.19 7.63 -5.59
C THR A 145 -0.64 8.59 -6.70
N TYR A 146 -1.23 8.07 -7.77
CA TYR A 146 -1.82 8.90 -8.83
C TYR A 146 -2.96 9.79 -8.30
N GLU A 147 -3.88 9.25 -7.48
CA GLU A 147 -4.96 10.04 -6.87
C GLU A 147 -4.41 11.16 -5.98
N THR A 148 -3.30 10.92 -5.28
CA THR A 148 -2.64 11.94 -4.46
C THR A 148 -2.06 13.07 -5.32
N PHE A 149 -1.30 12.75 -6.36
CA PHE A 149 -0.73 13.76 -7.26
C PHE A 149 -1.80 14.46 -8.10
N GLN A 150 -2.86 13.75 -8.50
CA GLN A 150 -4.02 14.37 -9.16
C GLN A 150 -4.77 15.30 -8.20
N GLY A 151 -4.92 14.92 -6.92
CA GLY A 151 -5.50 15.80 -5.89
C GLY A 151 -4.66 17.07 -5.67
N ALA A 152 -3.34 16.95 -5.69
CA ALA A 152 -2.44 18.12 -5.66
C ALA A 152 -2.59 18.98 -6.93
N ALA A 153 -2.71 18.35 -8.10
CA ALA A 153 -2.96 19.04 -9.38
C ALA A 153 -4.29 19.80 -9.37
N ASP A 154 -5.36 19.17 -8.89
CA ASP A 154 -6.70 19.76 -8.80
C ASP A 154 -6.71 20.99 -7.88
N ARG A 155 -5.99 20.92 -6.76
CA ARG A 155 -5.97 21.98 -5.75
C ARG A 155 -5.04 23.14 -6.08
N HIS A 156 -3.88 22.87 -6.71
CA HIS A 156 -2.81 23.85 -6.84
C HIS A 156 -2.38 24.17 -8.28
N PHE A 157 -2.73 23.32 -9.28
CA PHE A 157 -2.16 23.39 -10.63
C PHE A 157 -3.19 23.26 -11.77
N ASN A 158 -4.40 23.76 -11.57
CA ASN A 158 -5.46 23.75 -12.60
C ASN A 158 -5.72 22.35 -13.20
N GLN A 159 -5.81 21.33 -12.34
CA GLN A 159 -6.14 19.94 -12.69
C GLN A 159 -5.06 19.16 -13.46
N SER A 160 -3.86 19.71 -13.63
CA SER A 160 -2.76 19.03 -14.33
C SER A 160 -1.41 19.44 -13.78
N LEU A 161 -0.50 18.49 -13.64
CA LEU A 161 0.91 18.75 -13.32
C LEU A 161 1.76 19.12 -14.55
N ALA A 162 1.16 19.33 -15.73
CA ALA A 162 1.89 19.69 -16.94
C ALA A 162 2.62 21.04 -16.80
N GLY A 163 3.94 21.01 -16.92
CA GLY A 163 4.81 22.17 -16.72
C GLY A 163 5.20 22.38 -15.25
N THR A 164 5.12 21.33 -14.41
CA THR A 164 5.64 21.33 -13.04
C THR A 164 6.75 20.30 -12.85
N ILE A 165 7.60 20.53 -11.85
CA ILE A 165 8.63 19.58 -11.39
C ILE A 165 8.28 19.12 -9.98
N THR A 166 8.17 17.82 -9.79
CA THR A 166 8.05 17.16 -8.50
C THR A 166 9.39 16.56 -8.09
N VAL A 167 9.88 16.87 -6.89
CA VAL A 167 11.04 16.19 -6.29
C VAL A 167 10.54 15.24 -5.19
N THR A 168 11.03 14.01 -5.22
CA THR A 168 10.73 13.00 -4.21
C THR A 168 11.91 12.06 -4.02
N ALA A 169 11.84 11.16 -3.02
CA ALA A 169 12.85 10.14 -2.81
C ALA A 169 12.22 8.77 -2.50
N GLY A 170 12.99 7.71 -2.76
CA GLY A 170 12.61 6.33 -2.56
C GLY A 170 11.96 5.68 -3.79
N LEU A 171 12.58 4.61 -4.28
CA LEU A 171 12.10 3.80 -5.43
C LEU A 171 11.89 2.32 -5.05
N GLY A 172 11.70 2.03 -3.76
CA GLY A 172 11.33 0.71 -3.25
C GLY A 172 9.96 0.25 -3.71
N GLY A 173 9.39 -0.77 -3.05
CA GLY A 173 8.07 -1.33 -3.41
C GLY A 173 6.96 -0.30 -3.47
N MET A 174 6.91 0.60 -2.49
CA MET A 174 5.91 1.68 -2.40
C MET A 174 6.34 2.92 -3.18
N GLY A 175 7.52 3.47 -2.87
CA GLY A 175 8.04 4.70 -3.48
C GLY A 175 8.24 4.61 -4.99
N GLY A 176 8.48 3.40 -5.50
CA GLY A 176 8.64 3.15 -6.93
C GLY A 176 7.42 3.50 -7.80
N ALA A 177 6.26 3.71 -7.20
CA ALA A 177 5.06 4.16 -7.91
C ALA A 177 5.09 5.66 -8.27
N GLN A 178 5.84 6.48 -7.52
CA GLN A 178 5.80 7.94 -7.64
C GLN A 178 6.17 8.47 -9.02
N PRO A 179 7.26 8.01 -9.68
CA PRO A 179 7.64 8.56 -10.97
C PRO A 179 6.56 8.41 -12.04
N LEU A 180 5.96 7.22 -12.14
CA LEU A 180 4.88 6.98 -13.09
C LEU A 180 3.61 7.74 -12.72
N ALA A 181 3.26 7.83 -11.44
CA ALA A 181 2.08 8.58 -10.99
C ALA A 181 2.16 10.07 -11.31
N VAL A 182 3.30 10.72 -11.09
CA VAL A 182 3.53 12.12 -11.48
C VAL A 182 3.43 12.29 -12.99
N LYS A 183 4.05 11.37 -13.75
CA LYS A 183 3.97 11.36 -15.22
C LYS A 183 2.53 11.21 -15.73
N LEU A 184 1.73 10.31 -15.15
CA LEU A 184 0.31 10.14 -15.49
C LEU A 184 -0.53 11.39 -15.17
N ALA A 185 -0.15 12.16 -14.13
CA ALA A 185 -0.74 13.47 -13.83
C ALA A 185 -0.23 14.61 -14.76
N GLY A 186 0.67 14.29 -15.70
CA GLY A 186 1.22 15.21 -16.70
C GLY A 186 2.52 15.92 -16.28
N GLY A 187 3.07 15.63 -15.11
CA GLY A 187 4.22 16.30 -14.54
C GLY A 187 5.59 15.70 -14.87
N VAL A 188 6.63 16.42 -14.46
CA VAL A 188 8.01 15.94 -14.46
C VAL A 188 8.36 15.51 -13.04
N SER A 189 9.02 14.34 -12.86
CA SER A 189 9.53 13.92 -11.56
C SER A 189 11.05 13.74 -11.55
N ILE A 190 11.69 14.15 -10.45
CA ILE A 190 13.04 13.76 -10.06
C ILE A 190 12.90 12.89 -8.81
N CYS A 191 13.24 11.61 -8.93
CA CYS A 191 13.13 10.62 -7.85
C CYS A 191 14.53 10.21 -7.39
N VAL A 192 14.91 10.62 -6.18
CA VAL A 192 16.21 10.32 -5.59
C VAL A 192 16.20 8.91 -5.00
N GLU A 193 17.17 8.08 -5.36
CA GLU A 193 17.32 6.72 -4.83
C GLU A 193 18.79 6.36 -4.65
N ILE A 194 19.12 5.75 -3.51
CA ILE A 194 20.48 5.37 -3.19
C ILE A 194 20.87 3.99 -3.74
N ASP A 195 19.89 3.12 -4.01
CA ASP A 195 20.10 1.77 -4.50
C ASP A 195 19.99 1.72 -6.03
N PRO A 196 21.11 1.47 -6.77
CA PRO A 196 21.10 1.39 -8.22
C PRO A 196 20.20 0.26 -8.76
N HIS A 197 20.03 -0.85 -8.02
CA HIS A 197 19.16 -1.96 -8.43
C HIS A 197 17.69 -1.54 -8.46
N ARG A 198 17.27 -0.68 -7.52
CA ARG A 198 15.91 -0.13 -7.52
C ARG A 198 15.67 0.80 -8.70
N ILE A 199 16.64 1.65 -9.02
CA ILE A 199 16.57 2.51 -10.23
C ILE A 199 16.44 1.63 -11.48
N GLN A 200 17.33 0.64 -11.65
CA GLN A 200 17.32 -0.26 -12.80
C GLN A 200 15.98 -1.00 -12.94
N ARG A 201 15.45 -1.54 -11.84
CA ARG A 201 14.14 -2.21 -11.84
C ARG A 201 13.00 -1.27 -12.31
N ARG A 202 13.05 0.03 -11.97
CA ARG A 202 12.02 0.99 -12.41
C ARG A 202 12.15 1.37 -13.88
N LEU A 203 13.36 1.39 -14.43
CA LEU A 203 13.59 1.52 -15.88
C LEU A 203 13.02 0.30 -16.63
N GLU A 204 13.35 -0.92 -16.19
CA GLU A 204 12.88 -2.18 -16.79
C GLU A 204 11.36 -2.31 -16.77
N THR A 205 10.73 -1.91 -15.67
CA THR A 205 9.27 -1.94 -15.52
C THR A 205 8.57 -0.69 -16.05
N ARG A 206 9.29 0.23 -16.67
CA ARG A 206 8.78 1.47 -17.30
C ARG A 206 8.12 2.45 -16.33
N TYR A 207 8.49 2.41 -15.04
CA TYR A 207 8.11 3.42 -14.07
C TYR A 207 9.01 4.65 -14.13
N LEU A 208 10.27 4.49 -14.58
CA LEU A 208 11.20 5.56 -14.91
C LEU A 208 11.46 5.60 -16.41
N ASP A 209 11.58 6.80 -16.96
CA ASP A 209 11.99 7.02 -18.36
C ASP A 209 13.50 7.14 -18.50
N LYS A 210 14.17 7.78 -17.52
CA LYS A 210 15.61 8.08 -17.54
C LYS A 210 16.21 7.92 -16.15
N ALA A 211 17.53 7.75 -16.09
CA ALA A 211 18.30 7.80 -14.86
C ALA A 211 19.65 8.49 -15.08
N THR A 212 20.16 9.13 -14.02
CA THR A 212 21.47 9.77 -14.00
C THR A 212 22.08 9.75 -12.59
N THR A 213 23.38 9.92 -12.49
CA THR A 213 24.13 10.12 -11.24
C THR A 213 24.47 11.60 -11.01
N SER A 214 24.17 12.49 -11.96
CA SER A 214 24.48 13.90 -11.92
C SER A 214 23.24 14.73 -11.57
N LEU A 215 23.32 15.51 -10.49
CA LEU A 215 22.26 16.45 -10.12
C LEU A 215 22.05 17.52 -11.21
N ASP A 216 23.13 18.06 -11.77
CA ASP A 216 23.06 19.11 -12.81
C ASP A 216 22.36 18.58 -14.07
N GLU A 217 22.65 17.33 -14.47
CA GLU A 217 21.97 16.67 -15.59
C GLU A 217 20.48 16.44 -15.28
N ALA A 218 20.15 15.94 -14.09
CA ALA A 218 18.76 15.71 -13.68
C ALA A 218 17.95 17.01 -13.72
N LEU A 219 18.51 18.11 -13.20
CA LEU A 219 17.88 19.43 -13.20
C LEU A 219 17.72 19.98 -14.63
N SER A 220 18.75 19.84 -15.47
CA SER A 220 18.68 20.27 -16.87
C SER A 220 17.59 19.55 -17.65
N LEU A 221 17.52 18.21 -17.52
CA LEU A 221 16.48 17.39 -18.13
C LEU A 221 15.08 17.77 -17.63
N ALA A 222 14.93 17.97 -16.32
CA ALA A 222 13.66 18.34 -15.72
C ALA A 222 13.19 19.74 -16.17
N GLN A 223 14.09 20.72 -16.21
CA GLN A 223 13.77 22.09 -16.66
C GLN A 223 13.38 22.13 -18.14
N GLN A 224 14.08 21.37 -19.00
CA GLN A 224 13.74 21.24 -20.41
C GLN A 224 12.35 20.62 -20.59
N ALA A 225 12.06 19.52 -19.87
CA ALA A 225 10.76 18.87 -19.93
C ALA A 225 9.63 19.77 -19.39
N LYS A 226 9.88 20.51 -18.30
CA LYS A 226 8.96 21.53 -17.76
C LYS A 226 8.64 22.60 -18.81
N ALA A 227 9.66 23.16 -19.46
CA ALA A 227 9.50 24.22 -20.48
C ALA A 227 8.68 23.75 -21.69
N THR A 228 8.84 22.51 -22.10
CA THR A 228 8.10 21.90 -23.22
C THR A 228 6.77 21.25 -22.77
N ARG A 229 6.43 21.29 -21.46
CA ARG A 229 5.28 20.63 -20.85
C ARG A 229 5.21 19.12 -21.13
N GLN A 230 6.36 18.48 -21.31
CA GLN A 230 6.48 17.06 -21.53
C GLN A 230 6.54 16.33 -20.17
N ALA A 231 5.69 15.32 -19.97
CA ALA A 231 5.74 14.46 -18.80
C ALA A 231 6.92 13.49 -18.91
N VAL A 232 7.85 13.56 -17.94
CA VAL A 232 9.07 12.73 -17.90
C VAL A 232 9.40 12.34 -16.46
N SER A 233 9.81 11.10 -16.24
CA SER A 233 10.29 10.62 -14.95
C SER A 233 11.80 10.36 -14.97
N ILE A 234 12.51 10.92 -13.99
CA ILE A 234 13.98 10.91 -13.90
C ILE A 234 14.38 10.31 -12.56
N GLY A 235 15.13 9.20 -12.58
CA GLY A 235 15.81 8.64 -11.42
C GLY A 235 17.15 9.33 -11.20
N LEU A 236 17.39 9.85 -10.01
CA LEU A 236 18.67 10.43 -9.62
C LEU A 236 19.32 9.58 -8.55
N MET A 237 20.47 8.97 -8.86
CA MET A 237 21.21 8.19 -7.88
C MET A 237 21.85 9.10 -6.83
N GLY A 238 21.51 8.89 -5.55
CA GLY A 238 22.04 9.70 -4.45
C GLY A 238 21.29 9.51 -3.15
N ASN A 239 21.80 10.09 -2.07
CA ASN A 239 21.13 10.13 -0.79
C ASN A 239 20.26 11.39 -0.70
N ALA A 240 18.99 11.24 -0.35
CA ALA A 240 18.05 12.37 -0.25
C ALA A 240 18.53 13.44 0.76
N ALA A 241 19.18 13.01 1.86
CA ALA A 241 19.74 13.92 2.87
C ALA A 241 21.00 14.69 2.40
N GLU A 242 21.49 14.41 1.19
CA GLU A 242 22.57 15.16 0.53
C GLU A 242 22.01 15.93 -0.67
N VAL A 243 21.21 15.28 -1.49
CA VAL A 243 20.68 15.83 -2.76
C VAL A 243 19.73 17.00 -2.51
N LEU A 244 18.75 16.87 -1.59
CA LEU A 244 17.78 17.94 -1.34
C LEU A 244 18.44 19.18 -0.70
N PRO A 245 19.32 19.07 0.31
CA PRO A 245 20.10 20.22 0.79
C PRO A 245 20.92 20.88 -0.32
N ARG A 246 21.54 20.09 -1.20
CA ARG A 246 22.30 20.64 -2.33
C ARG A 246 21.42 21.41 -3.31
N MET A 247 20.19 20.93 -3.60
CA MET A 247 19.20 21.68 -4.38
C MET A 247 18.87 23.03 -3.72
N VAL A 248 18.69 23.05 -2.39
CA VAL A 248 18.44 24.28 -1.62
C VAL A 248 19.60 25.25 -1.71
N GLU A 249 20.86 24.77 -1.58
CA GLU A 249 22.09 25.58 -1.67
C GLU A 249 22.25 26.28 -3.02
N ILE A 250 21.97 25.56 -4.12
CA ILE A 250 22.05 26.13 -5.48
C ILE A 250 20.83 26.97 -5.86
N GLY A 251 19.89 27.20 -4.92
CA GLY A 251 18.70 28.01 -5.15
C GLY A 251 17.58 27.33 -5.93
N PHE A 252 17.64 26.02 -6.18
CA PHE A 252 16.57 25.30 -6.85
C PHE A 252 15.40 25.05 -5.90
N THR A 253 14.18 25.31 -6.38
CA THR A 253 12.93 25.00 -5.68
C THR A 253 11.98 24.32 -6.67
N PRO A 254 11.53 23.08 -6.39
CA PRO A 254 10.55 22.40 -7.23
C PRO A 254 9.14 23.00 -7.04
N ASP A 255 8.20 22.66 -7.91
CA ASP A 255 6.78 23.01 -7.73
C ASP A 255 6.13 22.15 -6.63
N LEU A 256 6.50 20.86 -6.55
CA LEU A 256 6.08 19.94 -5.48
C LEU A 256 7.28 19.23 -4.86
N VAL A 257 7.20 18.95 -3.56
CA VAL A 257 8.19 18.13 -2.86
C VAL A 257 7.50 17.18 -1.88
N THR A 258 7.94 15.91 -1.90
CA THR A 258 7.48 14.87 -0.98
C THR A 258 8.57 13.82 -0.77
N ASP A 259 8.28 12.75 -0.02
CA ASP A 259 9.20 11.65 0.22
C ASP A 259 8.47 10.33 0.46
N GLN A 260 9.05 9.25 -0.01
CA GLN A 260 8.60 7.90 0.31
C GLN A 260 9.76 6.91 0.53
N THR A 261 10.84 7.37 1.15
CA THR A 261 11.89 6.51 1.68
C THR A 261 11.34 5.63 2.81
N SER A 262 12.05 4.57 3.18
CA SER A 262 11.63 3.66 4.28
C SER A 262 11.99 4.23 5.66
N ALA A 263 11.60 5.48 5.95
CA ALA A 263 11.91 6.19 7.20
C ALA A 263 11.20 5.59 8.43
N HIS A 264 10.15 4.78 8.23
CA HIS A 264 9.43 4.07 9.29
C HIS A 264 10.28 3.03 10.04
N ASP A 265 11.37 2.56 9.43
CA ASP A 265 12.35 1.67 10.05
C ASP A 265 13.74 2.32 10.01
N PRO A 266 14.16 3.00 11.09
CA PRO A 266 15.45 3.68 11.13
C PRO A 266 16.66 2.74 11.10
N LEU A 267 16.48 1.45 11.44
CA LEU A 267 17.59 0.51 11.47
C LEU A 267 17.82 -0.19 10.11
N TRP A 268 16.75 -0.57 9.41
CA TRP A 268 16.84 -1.40 8.19
C TRP A 268 16.30 -0.71 6.94
N GLY A 269 15.56 0.37 7.11
CA GLY A 269 14.87 1.06 6.01
C GLY A 269 15.64 2.24 5.44
N TYR A 270 15.82 3.30 6.22
CA TYR A 270 16.47 4.52 5.76
C TYR A 270 18.01 4.40 5.85
N MET A 271 18.71 4.85 4.80
CA MET A 271 20.17 4.85 4.76
C MET A 271 20.71 6.23 5.16
N PRO A 272 21.52 6.33 6.23
CA PRO A 272 22.12 7.62 6.61
C PRO A 272 23.19 8.04 5.61
N VAL A 273 23.57 9.32 5.66
CA VAL A 273 24.73 9.80 4.93
C VAL A 273 25.99 9.09 5.44
N ALA A 274 26.70 8.41 4.54
CA ALA A 274 27.95 7.74 4.84
C ALA A 274 29.10 8.75 4.93
N ARG A 275 30.08 8.49 5.80
CA ARG A 275 31.37 9.18 5.75
C ARG A 275 32.26 8.49 4.72
N ALA A 276 33.31 9.19 4.27
CA ALA A 276 34.28 8.60 3.36
C ALA A 276 34.84 7.30 3.97
N ASP A 277 34.89 6.24 3.14
CA ASP A 277 35.41 4.91 3.49
C ASP A 277 34.69 4.19 4.64
N GLU A 278 33.44 4.56 4.96
CA GLU A 278 32.68 3.95 6.04
C GLU A 278 31.77 2.82 5.53
N ASP A 279 31.88 1.65 6.15
CA ASP A 279 30.94 0.55 5.95
C ASP A 279 29.74 0.68 6.91
N LEU A 280 28.62 1.16 6.38
CA LEU A 280 27.38 1.30 7.13
C LEU A 280 26.80 -0.01 7.63
N ASN A 281 27.06 -1.14 6.99
CA ASN A 281 26.60 -2.45 7.45
C ASN A 281 27.37 -2.87 8.69
N THR A 282 28.69 -2.65 8.70
CA THR A 282 29.51 -2.88 9.88
C THR A 282 29.11 -1.97 11.05
N LEU A 283 28.83 -0.68 10.80
CA LEU A 283 28.34 0.23 11.84
C LEU A 283 27.01 -0.26 12.41
N ARG A 284 26.05 -0.62 11.56
CA ARG A 284 24.74 -1.13 11.97
C ARG A 284 24.84 -2.37 12.86
N ALA A 285 25.74 -3.30 12.50
CA ALA A 285 25.92 -4.54 13.24
C ALA A 285 26.61 -4.33 14.61
N LYS A 286 27.56 -3.40 14.70
CA LYS A 286 28.35 -3.15 15.92
C LYS A 286 27.70 -2.16 16.88
N ASP A 287 27.02 -1.14 16.37
CA ASP A 287 26.36 -0.08 17.14
C ASP A 287 25.00 0.29 16.51
N PRO A 288 23.95 -0.55 16.70
CA PRO A 288 22.62 -0.29 16.16
C PRO A 288 22.02 1.04 16.64
N GLU A 289 22.25 1.41 17.90
CA GLU A 289 21.75 2.68 18.47
C GLU A 289 22.46 3.89 17.85
N GLY A 290 23.78 3.84 17.72
CA GLY A 290 24.56 4.88 17.04
C GLY A 290 24.20 5.00 15.57
N TYR A 291 23.96 3.88 14.90
CA TYR A 291 23.46 3.87 13.52
C TYR A 291 22.08 4.56 13.43
N THR A 292 21.13 4.21 14.31
CA THR A 292 19.79 4.83 14.35
C THR A 292 19.85 6.33 14.60
N ARG A 293 20.69 6.80 15.54
CA ARG A 293 20.90 8.25 15.75
C ARG A 293 21.41 8.96 14.49
N ARG A 294 22.29 8.32 13.72
CA ARG A 294 22.77 8.88 12.44
C ARG A 294 21.70 8.93 11.38
N VAL A 295 20.86 7.90 11.30
CA VAL A 295 19.68 7.91 10.42
C VAL A 295 18.76 9.07 10.77
N GLN A 296 18.43 9.25 12.04
CA GLN A 296 17.59 10.36 12.50
C GLN A 296 18.20 11.73 12.17
N HIS A 297 19.52 11.89 12.32
CA HIS A 297 20.21 13.12 11.93
C HIS A 297 20.12 13.38 10.40
N SER A 298 20.30 12.35 9.58
CA SER A 298 20.15 12.45 8.13
C SER A 298 18.71 12.79 7.73
N ILE A 299 17.72 12.16 8.38
CA ILE A 299 16.30 12.48 8.19
C ILE A 299 16.00 13.93 8.58
N ALA A 300 16.55 14.42 9.71
CA ALA A 300 16.40 15.83 10.11
C ALA A 300 16.94 16.80 9.06
N THR A 301 18.09 16.48 8.45
CA THR A 301 18.67 17.27 7.35
C THR A 301 17.78 17.26 6.11
N HIS A 302 17.25 16.10 5.75
CA HIS A 302 16.31 15.92 4.64
C HIS A 302 15.02 16.74 4.86
N VAL A 303 14.40 16.65 6.03
CA VAL A 303 13.16 17.38 6.35
C VAL A 303 13.39 18.90 6.39
N ARG A 304 14.52 19.40 6.93
CA ARG A 304 14.84 20.83 6.87
C ARG A 304 14.95 21.35 5.43
N ALA A 305 15.46 20.54 4.51
CA ALA A 305 15.47 20.90 3.09
C ALA A 305 14.05 20.99 2.51
N ILE A 306 13.16 20.03 2.84
CA ILE A 306 11.74 20.08 2.43
C ILE A 306 11.07 21.34 2.98
N LEU A 307 11.25 21.66 4.27
CA LEU A 307 10.70 22.86 4.91
C LEU A 307 11.21 24.15 4.24
N THR A 308 12.49 24.19 3.87
CA THR A 308 13.06 25.33 3.15
C THR A 308 12.46 25.47 1.75
N MET A 309 12.24 24.37 1.04
CA MET A 309 11.57 24.39 -0.27
C MET A 309 10.12 24.86 -0.14
N GLN A 310 9.39 24.40 0.90
CA GLN A 310 8.03 24.87 1.21
C GLN A 310 8.00 26.38 1.47
N GLN A 311 8.90 26.90 2.30
CA GLN A 311 9.02 28.34 2.56
C GLN A 311 9.31 29.16 1.30
N ARG A 312 9.95 28.55 0.30
CA ARG A 312 10.21 29.14 -1.02
C ARG A 312 9.05 28.97 -2.01
N GLY A 313 7.94 28.37 -1.58
CA GLY A 313 6.70 28.24 -2.37
C GLY A 313 6.43 26.88 -2.99
N ALA A 314 7.24 25.85 -2.72
CA ALA A 314 6.90 24.49 -3.14
C ALA A 314 5.68 23.96 -2.38
N VAL A 315 4.80 23.25 -3.06
CA VAL A 315 3.74 22.45 -2.41
C VAL A 315 4.41 21.24 -1.77
N ALA A 316 4.48 21.22 -0.44
CA ALA A 316 5.06 20.12 0.34
C ALA A 316 3.97 19.29 1.00
N PHE A 317 4.11 17.96 0.96
CA PHE A 317 3.26 17.05 1.71
C PHE A 317 4.02 15.77 2.09
N ASP A 318 3.65 15.20 3.24
CA ASP A 318 4.18 13.92 3.73
C ASP A 318 3.38 12.77 3.14
N TYR A 319 4.06 11.76 2.62
CA TYR A 319 3.40 10.56 2.07
C TYR A 319 3.15 9.47 3.13
N GLY A 320 3.38 9.76 4.41
CA GLY A 320 3.04 8.88 5.52
C GLY A 320 4.02 7.73 5.73
N ASN A 321 5.30 8.00 5.59
CA ASN A 321 6.38 7.03 5.86
C ASN A 321 7.09 7.25 7.20
N ASN A 322 6.52 8.06 8.07
CA ASN A 322 7.06 8.42 9.39
C ASN A 322 8.29 9.34 9.35
N LEU A 323 8.58 9.97 8.22
CA LEU A 323 9.74 10.87 8.05
C LEU A 323 9.70 12.04 9.02
N ARG A 324 8.53 12.71 9.15
CA ARG A 324 8.33 13.87 10.05
C ARG A 324 8.58 13.51 11.51
N ALA A 325 8.02 12.39 12.00
CA ALA A 325 8.21 11.99 13.39
C ALA A 325 9.66 11.61 13.71
N GLN A 326 10.38 10.98 12.79
CA GLN A 326 11.80 10.71 12.96
C GLN A 326 12.63 12.01 12.97
N ALA A 327 12.27 13.01 12.18
CA ALA A 327 12.89 14.32 12.19
C ALA A 327 12.62 15.08 13.51
N GLU A 328 11.39 15.01 14.03
CA GLU A 328 11.02 15.60 15.32
C GLU A 328 11.82 14.99 16.47
N LEU A 329 11.99 13.67 16.51
CA LEU A 329 12.87 12.98 17.47
C LEU A 329 14.33 13.44 17.38
N ALA A 330 14.76 13.91 16.21
CA ALA A 330 16.08 14.49 15.99
C ALA A 330 16.12 16.03 16.15
N GLY A 331 15.09 16.65 16.74
CA GLY A 331 15.06 18.06 17.11
C GLY A 331 14.57 19.01 16.01
N VAL A 332 13.84 18.54 15.00
CA VAL A 332 13.14 19.41 14.04
C VAL A 332 11.73 19.67 14.56
N THR A 333 11.57 20.70 15.38
CA THR A 333 10.33 20.99 16.13
C THR A 333 9.15 21.40 15.24
N ASP A 334 9.43 21.83 14.02
CA ASP A 334 8.46 22.23 13.00
C ASP A 334 8.27 21.19 11.89
N ALA A 335 8.71 19.94 12.12
CA ALA A 335 8.62 18.86 11.14
C ALA A 335 7.19 18.61 10.62
N PHE A 336 6.17 18.87 11.43
CA PHE A 336 4.75 18.72 11.08
C PHE A 336 4.10 19.98 10.50
N SER A 337 4.87 21.02 10.14
CA SER A 337 4.31 22.25 9.54
C SER A 337 3.84 22.08 8.10
N TYR A 338 4.18 20.98 7.41
CA TYR A 338 3.55 20.57 6.16
C TYR A 338 2.63 19.37 6.39
N PRO A 339 1.46 19.31 5.72
CA PRO A 339 0.45 18.32 5.99
C PRO A 339 0.81 16.94 5.43
N GLY A 340 0.19 15.88 5.96
CA GLY A 340 0.12 14.59 5.30
C GLY A 340 -0.77 14.63 4.05
N PHE A 341 -0.56 13.69 3.13
CA PHE A 341 -1.30 13.61 1.87
C PHE A 341 -2.79 13.35 2.06
N VAL A 342 -3.19 12.65 3.13
CA VAL A 342 -4.60 12.35 3.39
C VAL A 342 -5.39 13.60 3.75
N PRO A 343 -5.05 14.39 4.78
CA PRO A 343 -5.78 15.63 5.05
C PRO A 343 -5.63 16.65 3.91
N ALA A 344 -4.52 16.62 3.16
CA ALA A 344 -4.31 17.54 2.06
C ALA A 344 -5.17 17.22 0.82
N PHE A 345 -5.32 15.94 0.43
CA PHE A 345 -5.84 15.59 -0.90
C PHE A 345 -6.85 14.44 -0.93
N ILE A 346 -6.93 13.60 0.10
CA ILE A 346 -7.65 12.31 0.06
C ILE A 346 -8.87 12.28 0.98
N ARG A 347 -8.91 13.10 2.05
CA ARG A 347 -9.96 13.06 3.08
C ARG A 347 -11.39 13.08 2.51
N ASP A 348 -11.63 13.90 1.50
CA ASP A 348 -12.95 14.00 0.86
C ASP A 348 -13.39 12.69 0.19
N ALA A 349 -12.46 11.96 -0.43
CA ALA A 349 -12.74 10.64 -1.00
C ALA A 349 -13.04 9.62 0.11
N PHE A 350 -12.33 9.69 1.23
CA PHE A 350 -12.59 8.83 2.38
C PHE A 350 -13.97 9.06 3.01
N CYS A 351 -14.46 10.30 3.00
CA CYS A 351 -15.84 10.63 3.40
C CYS A 351 -16.91 9.96 2.51
N GLU A 352 -16.58 9.61 1.29
CA GLU A 352 -17.45 8.87 0.36
C GLU A 352 -17.27 7.35 0.46
N GLY A 353 -16.45 6.86 1.37
CA GLY A 353 -16.00 5.47 1.39
C GLY A 353 -15.23 5.09 0.12
N ARG A 354 -14.73 6.10 -0.63
CA ARG A 354 -13.96 5.91 -1.86
C ARG A 354 -12.50 5.62 -1.51
N GLY A 355 -12.02 4.51 -2.00
CA GLY A 355 -10.66 4.05 -1.75
C GLY A 355 -10.28 2.85 -2.60
N PRO A 356 -9.10 2.27 -2.33
CA PRO A 356 -8.51 1.24 -3.17
C PRO A 356 -9.36 -0.03 -3.22
N PHE A 357 -9.63 -0.48 -4.43
CA PHE A 357 -10.29 -1.73 -4.78
C PHE A 357 -9.40 -2.46 -5.79
N ARG A 358 -8.84 -3.60 -5.38
CA ARG A 358 -7.92 -4.38 -6.23
C ARG A 358 -8.45 -5.76 -6.53
N TRP A 359 -8.06 -6.31 -7.68
CA TRP A 359 -8.40 -7.67 -8.03
C TRP A 359 -7.28 -8.38 -8.77
N VAL A 360 -7.27 -9.69 -8.69
CA VAL A 360 -6.24 -10.57 -9.24
C VAL A 360 -6.91 -11.69 -10.00
N ALA A 361 -6.49 -11.95 -11.23
CA ALA A 361 -6.96 -13.07 -12.06
C ALA A 361 -6.16 -14.33 -11.74
N LEU A 362 -6.82 -15.34 -11.16
CA LEU A 362 -6.18 -16.63 -10.85
C LEU A 362 -5.88 -17.47 -12.09
N SER A 363 -6.46 -17.14 -13.23
CA SER A 363 -6.10 -17.73 -14.53
C SER A 363 -4.62 -17.51 -14.88
N GLY A 364 -4.06 -16.37 -14.44
CA GLY A 364 -2.75 -15.91 -14.89
C GLY A 364 -2.77 -15.36 -16.31
N ASP A 365 -3.96 -15.21 -16.92
CA ASP A 365 -4.15 -14.62 -18.24
C ASP A 365 -4.48 -13.11 -18.11
N PRO A 366 -3.68 -12.20 -18.70
CA PRO A 366 -3.97 -10.79 -18.81
C PRO A 366 -5.34 -10.47 -19.46
N ALA A 367 -5.86 -11.36 -20.29
CA ALA A 367 -7.15 -11.19 -20.95
C ALA A 367 -8.32 -11.09 -19.95
N ASP A 368 -8.25 -11.79 -18.82
CA ASP A 368 -9.26 -11.70 -17.76
C ASP A 368 -9.26 -10.30 -17.11
N ILE A 369 -8.09 -9.67 -16.95
CA ILE A 369 -8.01 -8.29 -16.46
C ILE A 369 -8.56 -7.32 -17.50
N ALA A 370 -8.25 -7.49 -18.77
CA ALA A 370 -8.81 -6.65 -19.83
C ALA A 370 -10.35 -6.76 -19.92
N ALA A 371 -10.88 -7.97 -19.72
CA ALA A 371 -12.33 -8.21 -19.68
C ALA A 371 -12.99 -7.52 -18.47
N THR A 372 -12.38 -7.61 -17.28
CA THR A 372 -12.88 -6.95 -16.07
C THR A 372 -12.76 -5.44 -16.14
N ASP A 373 -11.66 -4.88 -16.69
CA ASP A 373 -11.51 -3.43 -16.95
C ASP A 373 -12.66 -2.91 -17.84
N LYS A 374 -12.91 -3.59 -18.96
CA LYS A 374 -14.01 -3.23 -19.87
C LYS A 374 -15.39 -3.32 -19.19
N ALA A 375 -15.62 -4.34 -18.37
CA ALA A 375 -16.86 -4.51 -17.65
C ALA A 375 -17.10 -3.39 -16.63
N LEU A 376 -16.05 -2.95 -15.90
CA LEU A 376 -16.16 -1.82 -14.97
C LEU A 376 -16.43 -0.49 -15.67
N LEU A 377 -15.80 -0.24 -16.82
CA LEU A 377 -16.07 0.96 -17.62
C LEU A 377 -17.55 1.03 -18.07
N ALA A 378 -18.12 -0.14 -18.44
CA ALA A 378 -19.54 -0.24 -18.79
C ALA A 378 -20.46 -0.10 -17.56
N LEU A 379 -20.04 -0.61 -16.39
CA LEU A 379 -20.82 -0.54 -15.15
C LEU A 379 -20.90 0.88 -14.57
N PHE A 380 -19.85 1.70 -14.78
CA PHE A 380 -19.73 3.06 -14.26
C PHE A 380 -19.41 4.07 -15.37
N PRO A 381 -20.33 4.28 -16.34
CA PRO A 381 -20.06 5.09 -17.55
C PRO A 381 -19.78 6.56 -17.26
N ASP A 382 -20.29 7.08 -16.14
CA ASP A 382 -20.18 8.50 -15.78
C ASP A 382 -18.93 8.79 -14.91
N ASP A 383 -18.21 7.76 -14.41
CA ASP A 383 -17.01 7.95 -13.59
C ASP A 383 -15.78 8.26 -14.46
N GLN A 384 -15.63 9.53 -14.85
CA GLN A 384 -14.53 9.99 -15.70
C GLN A 384 -13.14 9.75 -15.10
N ARG A 385 -13.01 9.73 -13.75
CA ARG A 385 -11.75 9.39 -13.08
C ARG A 385 -11.39 7.92 -13.27
N LEU A 386 -12.36 7.04 -13.07
CA LEU A 386 -12.21 5.60 -13.31
C LEU A 386 -11.83 5.32 -14.77
N HIS A 387 -12.53 5.99 -15.71
CA HIS A 387 -12.27 5.84 -17.15
C HIS A 387 -10.83 6.24 -17.51
N ARG A 388 -10.37 7.41 -17.09
CA ARG A 388 -8.97 7.84 -17.32
C ARG A 388 -7.98 6.87 -16.73
N TRP A 389 -8.20 6.45 -15.48
CA TRP A 389 -7.30 5.55 -14.78
C TRP A 389 -7.21 4.18 -15.47
N LEU A 390 -8.33 3.51 -15.75
CA LEU A 390 -8.31 2.18 -16.37
C LEU A 390 -7.72 2.21 -17.79
N THR A 391 -7.96 3.29 -18.55
CA THR A 391 -7.32 3.50 -19.85
C THR A 391 -5.80 3.59 -19.72
N TYR A 392 -5.29 4.40 -18.78
CA TYR A 392 -3.84 4.47 -18.49
C TYR A 392 -3.28 3.15 -18.01
N ALA A 393 -3.99 2.47 -17.10
CA ALA A 393 -3.54 1.23 -16.52
C ALA A 393 -3.41 0.11 -17.57
N ALA A 394 -4.33 0.03 -18.51
CA ALA A 394 -4.29 -0.95 -19.59
C ALA A 394 -3.05 -0.78 -20.50
N ASP A 395 -2.63 0.46 -20.75
CA ASP A 395 -1.50 0.78 -21.64
C ASP A 395 -0.14 0.80 -20.93
N GLN A 396 -0.08 1.33 -19.71
CA GLN A 396 1.17 1.68 -19.05
C GLN A 396 1.64 0.70 -17.97
N ILE A 397 0.76 -0.15 -17.42
CA ILE A 397 1.09 -0.98 -16.26
C ILE A 397 1.45 -2.40 -16.70
N ALA A 398 2.72 -2.77 -16.52
CA ALA A 398 3.15 -4.16 -16.63
C ALA A 398 2.72 -4.97 -15.38
N PHE A 399 2.20 -6.18 -15.60
CA PHE A 399 1.88 -7.09 -14.50
C PHE A 399 3.14 -7.66 -13.85
N GLN A 400 3.04 -7.92 -12.56
CA GLN A 400 4.07 -8.58 -11.76
C GLN A 400 3.43 -9.81 -11.10
N GLY A 401 3.94 -11.02 -11.40
CA GLY A 401 3.32 -12.28 -10.94
C GLY A 401 1.96 -12.54 -11.60
N LEU A 402 0.93 -12.83 -10.82
CA LEU A 402 -0.44 -12.97 -11.32
C LEU A 402 -0.97 -11.62 -11.82
N PRO A 403 -1.63 -11.59 -13.00
CA PRO A 403 -2.24 -10.37 -13.51
C PRO A 403 -3.22 -9.77 -12.51
N ALA A 404 -3.09 -8.48 -12.28
CA ALA A 404 -3.88 -7.76 -11.29
C ALA A 404 -4.21 -6.35 -11.75
N ARG A 405 -5.24 -5.76 -11.16
CA ARG A 405 -5.62 -4.36 -11.35
C ARG A 405 -6.04 -3.75 -10.03
N ILE A 406 -5.99 -2.45 -9.96
CA ILE A 406 -6.52 -1.64 -8.86
C ILE A 406 -7.28 -0.45 -9.45
N CYS A 407 -8.35 -0.04 -8.79
CA CYS A 407 -9.01 1.24 -9.02
C CYS A 407 -9.58 1.77 -7.70
N TRP A 408 -10.09 3.01 -7.69
CA TRP A 408 -10.77 3.54 -6.53
C TRP A 408 -12.28 3.52 -6.74
N LEU A 409 -12.98 2.82 -5.86
CA LEU A 409 -14.44 2.72 -5.83
C LEU A 409 -14.97 3.15 -4.46
N GLY A 410 -16.13 3.80 -4.46
CA GLY A 410 -16.81 4.29 -3.27
C GLY A 410 -17.80 3.29 -2.68
N TYR A 411 -18.46 3.74 -1.61
CA TYR A 411 -19.57 3.02 -1.00
C TYR A 411 -20.73 2.83 -2.01
N GLY A 412 -21.20 1.58 -2.13
CA GLY A 412 -22.23 1.19 -3.12
C GLY A 412 -21.71 0.97 -4.55
N GLN A 413 -20.39 1.00 -4.77
CA GLN A 413 -19.78 0.66 -6.05
C GLN A 413 -19.02 -0.67 -5.98
N ARG A 414 -18.34 -0.96 -4.85
CA ARG A 414 -17.49 -2.17 -4.70
C ARG A 414 -18.29 -3.47 -4.74
N ASP A 415 -19.45 -3.52 -4.10
CA ASP A 415 -20.36 -4.65 -4.13
C ASP A 415 -20.87 -4.92 -5.55
N ARG A 416 -21.26 -3.89 -6.29
CA ARG A 416 -21.67 -4.00 -7.69
C ARG A 416 -20.54 -4.55 -8.58
N ALA A 417 -19.32 -4.06 -8.39
CA ALA A 417 -18.15 -4.55 -9.12
C ALA A 417 -17.85 -6.02 -8.79
N GLY A 418 -17.86 -6.40 -7.51
CA GLY A 418 -17.62 -7.77 -7.08
C GLY A 418 -18.69 -8.74 -7.58
N LEU A 419 -19.96 -8.35 -7.56
CA LEU A 419 -21.07 -9.15 -8.09
C LEU A 419 -20.95 -9.35 -9.60
N LEU A 420 -20.58 -8.30 -10.34
CA LEU A 420 -20.30 -8.39 -11.78
C LEU A 420 -19.17 -9.38 -12.08
N PHE A 421 -18.08 -9.34 -11.33
CA PHE A 421 -16.98 -10.29 -11.51
C PHE A 421 -17.41 -11.72 -11.20
N ASN A 422 -18.24 -11.92 -10.16
CA ASN A 422 -18.78 -13.25 -9.83
C ASN A 422 -19.68 -13.79 -10.94
N GLU A 423 -20.53 -12.96 -11.52
CA GLU A 423 -21.35 -13.28 -12.67
C GLU A 423 -20.48 -13.65 -13.89
N MET A 424 -19.42 -12.87 -14.17
CA MET A 424 -18.51 -13.14 -15.29
C MET A 424 -17.79 -14.49 -15.15
N VAL A 425 -17.42 -14.89 -13.92
CA VAL A 425 -16.87 -16.22 -13.65
C VAL A 425 -17.93 -17.31 -13.86
N ARG A 426 -19.14 -17.11 -13.31
CA ARG A 426 -20.28 -18.04 -13.46
C ARG A 426 -20.62 -18.32 -14.92
N ASP A 427 -20.61 -17.29 -15.75
CA ASP A 427 -20.98 -17.35 -17.16
C ASP A 427 -19.83 -17.81 -18.07
N GLY A 428 -18.64 -18.06 -17.53
CA GLY A 428 -17.46 -18.44 -18.30
C GLY A 428 -16.87 -17.31 -19.15
N ARG A 429 -17.17 -16.05 -18.82
CA ARG A 429 -16.53 -14.86 -19.44
C ARG A 429 -15.12 -14.61 -18.91
N LEU A 430 -14.78 -15.21 -17.77
CA LEU A 430 -13.44 -15.27 -17.20
C LEU A 430 -13.01 -16.71 -17.05
N GLU A 431 -11.73 -16.99 -17.28
CA GLU A 431 -11.19 -18.35 -17.27
C GLU A 431 -11.14 -18.97 -15.87
N ALA A 432 -10.90 -18.15 -14.84
CA ALA A 432 -10.75 -18.62 -13.45
C ALA A 432 -11.31 -17.58 -12.46
N PRO A 433 -11.46 -17.95 -11.17
CA PRO A 433 -11.91 -17.02 -10.14
C PRO A 433 -11.05 -15.76 -10.02
N ILE A 434 -11.70 -14.69 -9.53
CA ILE A 434 -11.08 -13.39 -9.22
C ILE A 434 -10.95 -13.23 -7.71
N VAL A 435 -9.75 -12.92 -7.26
CA VAL A 435 -9.49 -12.50 -5.87
C VAL A 435 -9.67 -10.99 -5.78
N ILE A 436 -10.54 -10.55 -4.90
CA ILE A 436 -10.83 -9.14 -4.65
C ILE A 436 -10.32 -8.76 -3.27
N GLY A 437 -9.57 -7.68 -3.17
CA GLY A 437 -9.12 -7.14 -1.90
C GLY A 437 -9.01 -5.63 -1.96
N ARG A 438 -8.45 -5.07 -0.90
CA ARG A 438 -8.16 -3.64 -0.83
C ARG A 438 -6.84 -3.38 -0.13
N ASP A 439 -6.37 -2.16 -0.20
CA ASP A 439 -5.26 -1.72 0.62
C ASP A 439 -5.69 -1.64 2.10
N HIS A 440 -4.77 -1.91 3.01
CA HIS A 440 -4.99 -1.76 4.45
C HIS A 440 -5.13 -0.30 4.90
N LEU A 441 -4.87 0.64 3.99
CA LEU A 441 -4.96 2.08 4.20
C LEU A 441 -6.34 2.65 3.81
N ASP A 442 -7.35 1.80 3.69
CA ASP A 442 -8.71 2.21 3.32
C ASP A 442 -9.40 2.95 4.47
N ALA A 443 -10.35 3.81 4.13
CA ALA A 443 -10.96 4.83 4.98
C ALA A 443 -11.49 4.33 6.34
N GLY A 444 -12.03 3.11 6.41
CA GLY A 444 -12.63 2.53 7.62
C GLY A 444 -11.75 1.50 8.33
N SER A 445 -10.58 1.16 7.79
CA SER A 445 -9.83 -0.02 8.21
C SER A 445 -8.56 0.25 8.99
N VAL A 446 -8.24 1.50 9.27
CA VAL A 446 -6.93 1.91 9.81
C VAL A 446 -7.07 2.95 10.91
N ALA A 447 -6.17 2.91 11.89
CA ALA A 447 -5.84 4.00 12.79
C ALA A 447 -4.35 4.28 12.66
N SER A 448 -4.02 5.46 12.13
CA SER A 448 -2.64 5.87 11.81
C SER A 448 -2.54 7.40 11.89
N PRO A 449 -2.24 7.96 13.09
CA PRO A 449 -2.24 9.40 13.35
C PRO A 449 -1.30 10.21 12.46
N TYR A 450 -0.24 9.61 11.96
CA TYR A 450 0.72 10.28 11.07
C TYR A 450 0.49 10.00 9.59
N ARG A 451 -0.67 9.40 9.23
CA ARG A 451 -0.97 9.04 7.83
C ARG A 451 -2.47 9.13 7.52
N GLU A 452 -3.22 8.02 7.56
CA GLU A 452 -4.61 7.97 7.09
C GLU A 452 -5.58 8.69 8.01
N THR A 453 -5.31 8.71 9.29
CA THR A 453 -6.16 9.35 10.29
C THR A 453 -5.57 10.63 10.86
N GLU A 454 -4.54 11.19 10.20
CA GLU A 454 -3.96 12.49 10.56
C GLU A 454 -5.02 13.60 10.50
N ALA A 455 -5.09 14.40 11.55
CA ALA A 455 -5.97 15.55 11.66
C ALA A 455 -7.47 15.20 11.47
N MET A 456 -7.95 14.16 12.12
CA MET A 456 -9.39 13.89 12.21
C MET A 456 -10.08 15.07 12.92
N ARG A 457 -11.23 15.48 12.41
CA ARG A 457 -11.94 16.69 12.87
C ARG A 457 -12.27 16.68 14.36
N ASP A 458 -12.55 15.51 14.91
CA ASP A 458 -12.89 15.28 16.32
C ASP A 458 -11.69 14.93 17.22
N GLY A 459 -10.48 14.85 16.64
CA GLY A 459 -9.27 14.44 17.34
C GLY A 459 -9.12 12.94 17.58
N SER A 460 -9.92 12.10 16.92
CA SER A 460 -9.91 10.63 17.05
C SER A 460 -8.80 9.94 16.25
N ASP A 461 -7.73 10.63 15.92
CA ASP A 461 -6.65 10.15 15.05
C ASP A 461 -6.09 8.78 15.48
N ALA A 462 -5.93 8.57 16.80
CA ALA A 462 -5.33 7.37 17.38
C ALA A 462 -6.33 6.31 17.86
N VAL A 463 -7.63 6.48 17.61
CA VAL A 463 -8.65 5.55 18.10
C VAL A 463 -8.63 4.25 17.27
N SER A 464 -8.12 3.17 17.87
CA SER A 464 -7.96 1.86 17.20
C SER A 464 -9.21 0.99 17.21
N ASP A 465 -10.31 1.41 17.82
CA ASP A 465 -11.58 0.69 17.77
C ASP A 465 -12.07 0.52 16.33
N TRP A 466 -11.86 1.52 15.48
CA TRP A 466 -12.29 1.51 14.09
C TRP A 466 -11.72 0.36 13.26
N PRO A 467 -10.41 0.12 13.20
CA PRO A 467 -9.88 -1.04 12.47
C PRO A 467 -10.28 -2.39 13.12
N LEU A 468 -10.50 -2.46 14.42
CA LEU A 468 -11.05 -3.65 15.09
C LEU A 468 -12.49 -3.91 14.69
N LEU A 469 -13.34 -2.88 14.67
CA LEU A 469 -14.71 -2.97 14.16
C LEU A 469 -14.74 -3.34 12.68
N ASN A 470 -13.81 -2.83 11.86
CA ASN A 470 -13.69 -3.22 10.47
C ASN A 470 -13.34 -4.71 10.32
N PHE A 471 -12.37 -5.21 11.09
CA PHE A 471 -12.00 -6.62 11.13
C PHE A 471 -13.19 -7.51 11.53
N ALA A 472 -13.90 -7.16 12.61
CA ALA A 472 -15.04 -7.89 13.09
C ALA A 472 -16.22 -7.86 12.10
N THR A 473 -16.51 -6.70 11.50
CA THR A 473 -17.57 -6.52 10.50
C THR A 473 -17.27 -7.34 9.23
N GLY A 474 -16.02 -7.37 8.79
CA GLY A 474 -15.61 -8.19 7.66
C GLY A 474 -15.83 -9.69 7.90
N ILE A 475 -15.55 -10.18 9.12
CA ILE A 475 -15.83 -11.56 9.53
C ILE A 475 -17.35 -11.81 9.51
N ALA A 476 -18.13 -10.94 10.14
CA ALA A 476 -19.58 -11.05 10.21
C ALA A 476 -20.25 -10.99 8.82
N SER A 477 -19.63 -10.28 7.88
CA SER A 477 -20.09 -10.14 6.49
C SER A 477 -19.65 -11.28 5.58
N GLY A 478 -18.87 -12.24 6.08
CA GLY A 478 -18.46 -13.42 5.32
C GLY A 478 -17.30 -13.21 4.36
N ALA A 479 -16.34 -12.33 4.66
CA ALA A 479 -15.10 -12.21 3.89
C ALA A 479 -14.39 -13.56 3.73
N SER A 480 -13.70 -13.79 2.61
CA SER A 480 -12.99 -15.04 2.35
C SER A 480 -11.82 -15.24 3.31
N TRP A 481 -11.05 -14.18 3.57
CA TRP A 481 -10.14 -14.10 4.71
C TRP A 481 -9.97 -12.67 5.21
N MET A 482 -9.64 -12.56 6.49
CA MET A 482 -9.44 -11.30 7.20
C MET A 482 -8.10 -11.30 7.90
N SER A 483 -7.54 -10.10 8.06
CA SER A 483 -6.29 -9.91 8.78
C SER A 483 -6.31 -8.65 9.64
N PHE A 484 -5.60 -8.69 10.75
CA PHE A 484 -5.38 -7.54 11.61
C PHE A 484 -3.90 -7.38 11.92
N HIS A 485 -3.36 -6.18 11.73
CA HIS A 485 -1.93 -5.91 11.78
C HIS A 485 -1.61 -4.68 12.62
N HIS A 486 -0.38 -4.65 13.10
CA HIS A 486 0.21 -3.50 13.76
C HIS A 486 1.50 -3.08 13.04
N GLY A 487 1.78 -1.78 13.00
CA GLY A 487 3.01 -1.20 12.49
C GLY A 487 2.90 -0.61 11.10
N GLY A 488 2.43 -1.34 10.12
CA GLY A 488 2.20 -0.86 8.76
C GLY A 488 3.35 -0.06 8.15
N GLY A 489 3.03 0.88 7.27
CA GLY A 489 4.00 1.74 6.58
C GLY A 489 4.58 2.88 7.42
N VAL A 490 4.05 3.12 8.63
CA VAL A 490 4.54 4.15 9.57
C VAL A 490 5.37 3.56 10.73
N GLY A 491 5.46 2.23 10.81
CA GLY A 491 6.30 1.55 11.79
C GLY A 491 5.58 1.10 13.05
N MET A 492 6.30 0.32 13.87
CA MET A 492 5.79 -0.27 15.10
C MET A 492 5.37 0.82 16.10
N GLY A 493 4.17 0.68 16.65
CA GLY A 493 3.58 1.65 17.60
C GLY A 493 2.77 2.78 16.96
N TYR A 494 2.77 2.91 15.64
CA TYR A 494 2.20 4.07 14.96
C TYR A 494 0.96 3.79 14.11
N SER A 495 0.57 2.53 13.92
CA SER A 495 -0.68 2.20 13.23
C SER A 495 -1.21 0.82 13.57
N GLN A 496 -2.54 0.68 13.50
CA GLN A 496 -3.24 -0.60 13.46
C GLN A 496 -4.22 -0.59 12.28
N HIS A 497 -4.34 -1.73 11.60
CA HIS A 497 -5.15 -1.80 10.39
C HIS A 497 -5.66 -3.21 10.11
N ALA A 498 -6.79 -3.29 9.42
CA ALA A 498 -7.42 -4.52 9.00
C ALA A 498 -7.31 -4.72 7.48
N GLY A 499 -7.14 -5.96 7.03
CA GLY A 499 -7.18 -6.38 5.64
C GLY A 499 -8.39 -7.25 5.37
N LEU A 500 -9.04 -7.05 4.23
CA LEU A 500 -10.18 -7.81 3.76
C LEU A 500 -9.92 -8.36 2.37
N VAL A 501 -10.25 -9.65 2.18
CA VAL A 501 -10.22 -10.30 0.88
C VAL A 501 -11.48 -11.14 0.67
N ALA A 502 -12.03 -11.06 -0.53
CA ALA A 502 -13.16 -11.84 -0.98
C ALA A 502 -12.83 -12.52 -2.33
N VAL A 503 -13.43 -13.69 -2.59
CA VAL A 503 -13.21 -14.44 -3.83
C VAL A 503 -14.50 -14.50 -4.60
N ALA A 504 -14.46 -14.11 -5.86
CA ALA A 504 -15.52 -14.28 -6.85
C ALA A 504 -15.24 -15.56 -7.63
N ASP A 505 -15.92 -16.65 -7.28
CA ASP A 505 -15.73 -17.99 -7.87
C ASP A 505 -16.92 -18.47 -8.70
N GLY A 506 -17.91 -17.61 -8.92
CA GLY A 506 -19.12 -17.89 -9.68
C GLY A 506 -20.24 -18.53 -8.86
N SER A 507 -20.02 -18.90 -7.59
CA SER A 507 -21.02 -19.55 -6.74
C SER A 507 -22.02 -18.57 -6.14
N ASP A 508 -23.16 -19.09 -5.66
CA ASP A 508 -24.16 -18.31 -4.91
C ASP A 508 -23.64 -17.92 -3.52
N GLU A 509 -22.80 -18.76 -2.91
CA GLU A 509 -22.13 -18.43 -1.66
C GLU A 509 -21.16 -17.24 -1.83
N ALA A 510 -20.41 -17.20 -2.93
CA ALA A 510 -19.56 -16.06 -3.27
C ALA A 510 -20.40 -14.80 -3.51
N GLU A 511 -21.55 -14.91 -4.18
CA GLU A 511 -22.46 -13.78 -4.38
C GLU A 511 -22.92 -13.18 -3.06
N GLN A 512 -23.34 -14.01 -2.10
CA GLN A 512 -23.77 -13.57 -0.78
C GLN A 512 -22.62 -12.87 -0.02
N ARG A 513 -21.41 -13.44 -0.03
CA ARG A 513 -20.21 -12.88 0.60
C ARG A 513 -19.86 -11.50 0.01
N LEU A 514 -19.76 -11.41 -1.30
CA LEU A 514 -19.38 -10.21 -2.03
C LEU A 514 -20.38 -9.08 -1.79
N ARG A 515 -21.68 -9.40 -1.81
CA ARG A 515 -22.76 -8.44 -1.55
C ARG A 515 -22.61 -7.78 -0.17
N LEU A 516 -22.33 -8.56 0.85
CA LEU A 516 -22.24 -8.05 2.23
C LEU A 516 -20.89 -7.43 2.54
N CYS A 517 -19.77 -8.14 2.30
CA CYS A 517 -18.48 -7.65 2.73
C CYS A 517 -18.01 -6.43 1.92
N LEU A 518 -18.25 -6.41 0.60
CA LEU A 518 -17.85 -5.27 -0.24
C LEU A 518 -18.79 -4.06 -0.11
N ARG A 519 -19.96 -4.23 0.51
CA ARG A 519 -20.83 -3.13 0.90
C ARG A 519 -20.44 -2.57 2.27
N ASN A 520 -20.30 -3.44 3.28
CA ASN A 520 -20.08 -3.03 4.66
C ASN A 520 -18.67 -2.46 4.91
N ASP A 521 -17.67 -2.96 4.22
CA ASP A 521 -16.29 -2.51 4.38
C ASP A 521 -16.11 -1.01 4.04
N PRO A 522 -16.50 -0.51 2.86
CA PRO A 522 -16.43 0.93 2.57
C PRO A 522 -17.44 1.76 3.37
N ALA A 523 -18.57 1.16 3.80
CA ALA A 523 -19.52 1.85 4.67
C ALA A 523 -18.86 2.31 5.97
N LEU A 524 -17.97 1.51 6.57
CA LEU A 524 -17.24 1.90 7.80
C LEU A 524 -16.37 3.14 7.60
N GLY A 525 -15.86 3.39 6.38
CA GLY A 525 -15.19 4.65 6.05
C GLY A 525 -16.13 5.84 6.14
N VAL A 526 -17.33 5.72 5.59
CA VAL A 526 -18.38 6.75 5.68
C VAL A 526 -18.81 6.95 7.12
N VAL A 527 -19.12 5.88 7.85
CA VAL A 527 -19.55 5.90 9.26
C VAL A 527 -18.54 6.62 10.14
N ARG A 528 -17.25 6.23 10.07
CA ARG A 528 -16.19 6.85 10.86
C ARG A 528 -16.05 8.35 10.61
N HIS A 529 -16.13 8.78 9.35
CA HIS A 529 -16.01 10.20 9.01
C HIS A 529 -17.30 10.97 9.36
N ALA A 530 -18.46 10.34 9.26
CA ALA A 530 -19.72 10.94 9.71
C ALA A 530 -19.74 11.14 11.23
N ASP A 531 -19.29 10.13 12.00
CA ASP A 531 -19.14 10.20 13.45
C ASP A 531 -18.16 11.32 13.88
N ALA A 532 -17.09 11.50 13.13
CA ALA A 532 -16.13 12.60 13.33
C ALA A 532 -16.66 13.99 12.86
N GLY A 533 -17.90 14.09 12.40
CA GLY A 533 -18.57 15.35 12.05
C GLY A 533 -18.25 15.89 10.65
N TYR A 534 -17.77 15.07 9.73
CA TYR A 534 -17.58 15.50 8.32
C TYR A 534 -18.92 15.55 7.60
N GLU A 535 -19.37 16.75 7.21
CA GLU A 535 -20.68 16.99 6.58
C GLU A 535 -20.86 16.18 5.29
N LYS A 536 -19.76 16.00 4.52
CA LYS A 536 -19.78 15.19 3.29
C LYS A 536 -20.10 13.74 3.59
N ALA A 537 -19.53 13.16 4.64
CA ALA A 537 -19.80 11.78 5.06
C ALA A 537 -21.24 11.62 5.58
N ILE A 538 -21.73 12.60 6.35
CA ILE A 538 -23.12 12.62 6.83
C ILE A 538 -24.09 12.68 5.64
N ALA A 539 -23.80 13.50 4.63
CA ALA A 539 -24.63 13.60 3.42
C ALA A 539 -24.66 12.27 2.64
N VAL A 540 -23.48 11.63 2.46
CA VAL A 540 -23.38 10.31 1.80
C VAL A 540 -24.12 9.24 2.58
N ALA A 541 -23.99 9.22 3.92
CA ALA A 541 -24.70 8.27 4.76
C ALA A 541 -26.23 8.39 4.61
N LYS A 542 -26.77 9.62 4.63
CA LYS A 542 -28.19 9.89 4.40
C LYS A 542 -28.64 9.50 2.99
N GLU A 543 -27.91 9.89 1.97
CA GLU A 543 -28.20 9.55 0.56
C GLU A 543 -28.27 8.02 0.36
N ARG A 544 -27.38 7.29 1.00
CA ARG A 544 -27.23 5.83 0.84
C ARG A 544 -28.04 5.03 1.87
N GLY A 545 -28.77 5.67 2.76
CA GLY A 545 -29.62 5.04 3.76
C GLY A 545 -28.84 4.25 4.82
N LEU A 546 -27.64 4.76 5.22
CA LEU A 546 -26.94 4.25 6.39
C LEU A 546 -27.65 4.75 7.65
N ASP A 547 -27.98 3.83 8.53
CA ASP A 547 -28.49 4.13 9.87
C ASP A 547 -27.32 4.54 10.78
N LEU A 548 -27.36 5.76 11.29
CA LEU A 548 -26.34 6.35 12.17
C LEU A 548 -26.99 6.80 13.49
N PRO A 549 -27.21 5.90 14.44
CA PRO A 549 -27.95 6.20 15.69
C PRO A 549 -27.37 7.34 16.54
N SER A 550 -26.09 7.67 16.35
CA SER A 550 -25.42 8.78 17.06
C SER A 550 -25.69 10.16 16.46
N LEU A 551 -26.29 10.23 15.27
CA LEU A 551 -26.52 11.47 14.52
C LEU A 551 -28.01 11.79 14.28
N ASP A 552 -28.93 11.00 14.84
CA ASP A 552 -30.39 11.16 14.77
C ASP A 552 -30.92 12.18 15.78
#